data_92536bf0dfbe1489b8c31f6b525e57fe
#
_entry.id   92536bf0dfbe1489b8c31f6b525e57fe
#
_cell.length_a   1.000
_cell.length_b   1.000
_cell.length_c   1.000
_cell.angle_alpha   90.00
_cell.angle_beta   90.00
_cell.angle_gamma   90.00
#
_symmetry.space_group_name_H-M   'P 1'
#
loop_
_entity.id
_entity.type
_entity.pdbx_description
1 polymer ?
#
loop_
_entity_poly.entity_id
_entity_poly.type
_entity_poly.pdbx_seq_one_letter_code
_entity_poly.pdbx_strand_id
1 'polypeptide(L)'
;IWKGLVGSEMCIRDSLGVACGLLFLLNADIALASDDQISNANTAWILTSTALVLFMTLPGLAFFYGGLVRSKNVLSVLMQCFSLACLVSIMWVAFLYSLAFGDGGSLNSYIGGLDNSFLAGLSASSMSGDIPETVFVMFQLTFAIITPALIVGGFAERMKFSSMFIFSFVWMILVYAPICHMVWGGGLLGEMGLMDFAGGTVVHINAGVAALVLAIYLGNRTGFQTVPMPPHNLSMTVAGASMLWVGWFGFNAGSALAADQSAGMAMLVTHIGAASGSLAWMFREWSRSGKPSVLGIVTGMVAGLGTITPASGFVGPMGALVIGTLAGLICYEATQYIKNKINIDDSLDVFPVHGVGGILGTLLTAIFASSQFGGLGMENSISDQFLIQLFGVVFTIIWCTIFTIVAIKVAEIFTGNLRVTNEDEETGVDISSHGESSYN
;
A
#
# COMPACT_ATOMS: atom_id res chain seq x y z
N ILE A 1 -55.18 54.04 -36.22
CA ILE A 1 -54.86 52.58 -36.08
C ILE A 1 -53.36 52.34 -35.69
N TRP A 2 -52.54 53.39 -35.49
CA TRP A 2 -51.11 53.24 -35.24
C TRP A 2 -50.64 53.52 -33.77
N LYS A 3 -51.56 53.74 -32.82
CA LYS A 3 -51.23 54.04 -31.41
C LYS A 3 -51.43 52.85 -30.45
N GLY A 4 -51.86 51.70 -30.93
CA GLY A 4 -52.14 50.54 -30.06
C GLY A 4 -51.04 49.47 -30.00
N LEU A 5 -50.05 49.50 -30.92
CA LEU A 5 -49.02 48.44 -31.04
C LEU A 5 -47.70 48.72 -30.27
N VAL A 6 -47.45 50.02 -29.92
CA VAL A 6 -46.18 50.37 -29.24
C VAL A 6 -46.22 50.09 -27.72
N GLY A 7 -47.40 50.00 -27.12
CA GLY A 7 -47.54 49.73 -25.68
C GLY A 7 -47.44 48.25 -25.32
N SER A 8 -47.76 47.34 -26.24
CA SER A 8 -47.70 45.89 -26.00
C SER A 8 -46.31 45.31 -26.17
N GLU A 9 -45.50 45.86 -27.08
CA GLU A 9 -44.12 45.41 -27.25
C GLU A 9 -43.19 45.82 -26.12
N MET A 10 -43.41 46.96 -25.48
CA MET A 10 -42.61 47.42 -24.32
C MET A 10 -42.90 46.60 -23.06
N CYS A 11 -44.17 46.22 -22.82
CA CYS A 11 -44.50 45.32 -21.70
C CYS A 11 -43.98 43.88 -21.87
N ILE A 12 -43.91 43.37 -23.10
CA ILE A 12 -43.39 42.03 -23.38
C ILE A 12 -41.86 42.01 -23.21
N ARG A 13 -41.15 43.08 -23.64
CA ARG A 13 -39.68 43.16 -23.45
C ARG A 13 -39.28 43.27 -21.99
N ASP A 14 -40.03 44.07 -21.17
CA ASP A 14 -39.76 44.22 -19.77
C ASP A 14 -40.10 42.93 -18.99
N SER A 15 -41.18 42.24 -19.37
CA SER A 15 -41.55 40.95 -18.76
C SER A 15 -40.56 39.82 -19.14
N LEU A 16 -40.00 39.81 -20.34
CA LEU A 16 -38.95 38.88 -20.74
C LEU A 16 -37.61 39.18 -20.05
N GLY A 17 -37.26 40.46 -19.85
CA GLY A 17 -36.09 40.89 -19.12
C GLY A 17 -36.13 40.48 -17.65
N VAL A 18 -37.31 40.63 -17.00
CA VAL A 18 -37.53 40.21 -15.60
C VAL A 18 -37.55 38.68 -15.48
N ALA A 19 -38.17 37.97 -16.45
CA ALA A 19 -38.18 36.50 -16.46
C ALA A 19 -36.78 35.91 -16.73
N CYS A 20 -35.97 36.48 -17.61
CA CYS A 20 -34.58 36.09 -17.84
C CYS A 20 -33.70 36.45 -16.62
N GLY A 21 -33.91 37.57 -15.96
CA GLY A 21 -33.23 37.96 -14.74
C GLY A 21 -33.53 37.04 -13.57
N LEU A 22 -34.80 36.63 -13.41
CA LEU A 22 -35.21 35.65 -12.39
C LEU A 22 -34.67 34.24 -12.66
N LEU A 23 -34.63 33.83 -13.95
CA LEU A 23 -34.01 32.56 -14.36
C LEU A 23 -32.48 32.57 -14.12
N PHE A 24 -31.81 33.71 -14.34
CA PHE A 24 -30.40 33.87 -14.04
C PHE A 24 -30.10 33.85 -12.50
N LEU A 25 -30.96 34.46 -11.69
CA LEU A 25 -30.85 34.44 -10.25
C LEU A 25 -31.15 33.06 -9.68
N LEU A 26 -32.14 32.35 -10.23
CA LEU A 26 -32.41 30.94 -9.83
C LEU A 26 -31.28 29.98 -10.22
N ASN A 27 -30.58 30.24 -11.34
CA ASN A 27 -29.40 29.46 -11.71
C ASN A 27 -28.14 29.87 -10.94
N ALA A 28 -28.05 31.12 -10.46
CA ALA A 28 -26.95 31.55 -9.61
C ALA A 28 -27.06 30.96 -8.20
N ASP A 29 -28.28 30.83 -7.65
CA ASP A 29 -28.48 30.16 -6.37
C ASP A 29 -28.24 28.63 -6.44
N ILE A 30 -28.51 28.02 -7.61
CA ILE A 30 -28.17 26.59 -7.84
C ILE A 30 -26.65 26.40 -7.98
N ALA A 31 -25.91 27.41 -8.44
CA ALA A 31 -24.45 27.34 -8.57
C ALA A 31 -23.72 27.63 -7.23
N LEU A 32 -24.40 28.19 -6.21
CA LEU A 32 -23.83 28.48 -4.89
C LEU A 32 -24.21 27.46 -3.80
N ALA A 33 -25.03 26.46 -4.14
CA ALA A 33 -25.49 25.40 -3.22
C ALA A 33 -24.75 24.08 -3.43
N SER A 34 -23.46 24.10 -3.74
CA SER A 34 -22.72 22.87 -4.10
C SER A 34 -21.57 22.46 -3.18
N ASP A 35 -21.56 22.88 -1.91
CA ASP A 35 -20.44 22.56 -1.04
C ASP A 35 -20.55 21.21 -0.28
N ASP A 36 -21.66 20.45 -0.44
CA ASP A 36 -21.83 19.15 0.24
C ASP A 36 -22.36 18.04 -0.66
N GLN A 37 -22.08 18.06 -1.96
CA GLN A 37 -22.59 17.01 -2.86
C GLN A 37 -21.55 15.92 -3.11
N ILE A 38 -21.98 14.64 -2.91
CA ILE A 38 -21.23 13.45 -3.29
C ILE A 38 -20.79 13.54 -4.75
N SER A 39 -19.48 13.45 -4.99
CA SER A 39 -18.93 13.27 -6.31
C SER A 39 -19.13 11.84 -6.81
N ASN A 40 -20.07 11.64 -7.73
CA ASN A 40 -20.32 10.32 -8.32
C ASN A 40 -19.09 9.78 -9.06
N ALA A 41 -18.29 10.64 -9.69
CA ALA A 41 -17.07 10.25 -10.40
C ALA A 41 -16.00 9.76 -9.43
N ASN A 42 -15.73 10.50 -8.34
CA ASN A 42 -14.77 10.13 -7.31
C ASN A 42 -15.22 8.85 -6.60
N THR A 43 -16.50 8.76 -6.23
CA THR A 43 -17.08 7.55 -5.62
C THR A 43 -16.90 6.32 -6.50
N ALA A 44 -17.23 6.41 -7.79
CA ALA A 44 -17.08 5.28 -8.74
C ALA A 44 -15.60 4.86 -8.90
N TRP A 45 -14.70 5.84 -8.93
CA TRP A 45 -13.27 5.58 -9.01
C TRP A 45 -12.75 4.86 -7.76
N ILE A 46 -13.12 5.32 -6.56
CA ILE A 46 -12.65 4.72 -5.32
C ILE A 46 -13.29 3.34 -5.08
N LEU A 47 -14.54 3.11 -5.45
CA LEU A 47 -15.14 1.77 -5.46
C LEU A 47 -14.34 0.81 -6.36
N THR A 48 -13.98 1.25 -7.57
CA THR A 48 -13.16 0.48 -8.51
C THR A 48 -11.76 0.23 -7.94
N SER A 49 -11.12 1.27 -7.40
CA SER A 49 -9.80 1.17 -6.77
C SER A 49 -9.79 0.22 -5.60
N THR A 50 -10.83 0.24 -4.76
CA THR A 50 -11.01 -0.70 -3.64
C THR A 50 -11.03 -2.16 -4.12
N ALA A 51 -11.79 -2.44 -5.17
CA ALA A 51 -11.83 -3.78 -5.77
C ALA A 51 -10.47 -4.19 -6.33
N LEU A 52 -9.75 -3.29 -7.00
CA LEU A 52 -8.42 -3.53 -7.53
C LEU A 52 -7.39 -3.81 -6.43
N VAL A 53 -7.42 -3.07 -5.30
CA VAL A 53 -6.47 -3.28 -4.20
C VAL A 53 -6.78 -4.57 -3.43
N LEU A 54 -8.04 -4.90 -3.23
CA LEU A 54 -8.38 -6.21 -2.65
C LEU A 54 -7.93 -7.36 -3.57
N PHE A 55 -8.14 -7.22 -4.88
CA PHE A 55 -7.69 -8.19 -5.89
C PHE A 55 -6.16 -8.36 -5.91
N MET A 56 -5.37 -7.30 -5.65
CA MET A 56 -3.93 -7.48 -5.59
C MET A 56 -3.47 -8.26 -4.35
N THR A 57 -4.26 -8.33 -3.26
CA THR A 57 -3.96 -9.20 -2.12
C THR A 57 -4.53 -10.61 -2.36
N LEU A 58 -5.81 -10.68 -2.74
CA LEU A 58 -6.55 -11.89 -3.02
C LEU A 58 -7.06 -11.84 -4.48
N PRO A 59 -6.46 -12.43 -5.48
CA PRO A 59 -5.44 -13.48 -5.48
C PRO A 59 -3.98 -13.01 -5.76
N GLY A 60 -3.74 -11.76 -6.10
CA GLY A 60 -2.47 -11.30 -6.64
C GLY A 60 -1.25 -11.72 -5.81
N LEU A 61 -1.14 -11.22 -4.57
CA LEU A 61 -0.04 -11.54 -3.66
C LEU A 61 -0.03 -13.01 -3.27
N ALA A 62 -1.21 -13.60 -3.03
CA ALA A 62 -1.34 -15.01 -2.68
C ALA A 62 -0.74 -15.92 -3.75
N PHE A 63 -1.00 -15.66 -5.04
CA PHE A 63 -0.40 -16.42 -6.15
C PHE A 63 1.06 -16.06 -6.39
N PHE A 64 1.44 -14.79 -6.26
CA PHE A 64 2.83 -14.38 -6.37
C PHE A 64 3.71 -15.13 -5.37
N TYR A 65 3.34 -15.10 -4.09
CA TYR A 65 4.07 -15.79 -3.03
C TYR A 65 3.88 -17.31 -3.10
N GLY A 66 2.66 -17.77 -3.35
CA GLY A 66 2.34 -19.18 -3.47
C GLY A 66 3.19 -19.88 -4.54
N GLY A 67 3.42 -19.22 -5.69
CA GLY A 67 4.28 -19.75 -6.74
C GLY A 67 5.77 -19.77 -6.38
N LEU A 68 6.23 -18.89 -5.48
CA LEU A 68 7.63 -18.76 -5.07
C LEU A 68 8.07 -19.78 -4.02
N VAL A 69 7.19 -20.22 -3.14
CA VAL A 69 7.51 -21.20 -2.11
C VAL A 69 7.63 -22.60 -2.69
N ARG A 70 8.16 -23.54 -1.91
CA ARG A 70 8.20 -24.96 -2.28
C ARG A 70 6.78 -25.55 -2.33
N SER A 71 6.53 -26.53 -3.20
CA SER A 71 5.20 -27.12 -3.45
C SER A 71 4.46 -27.60 -2.21
N LYS A 72 5.17 -28.00 -1.18
CA LYS A 72 4.66 -28.48 0.11
C LYS A 72 4.26 -27.35 1.09
N ASN A 73 4.31 -26.08 0.68
CA ASN A 73 4.06 -24.90 1.51
C ASN A 73 3.12 -23.88 0.84
N VAL A 74 2.51 -24.27 -0.29
CA VAL A 74 1.66 -23.37 -1.11
C VAL A 74 0.38 -23.00 -0.36
N LEU A 75 -0.34 -24.02 0.15
CA LEU A 75 -1.62 -23.82 0.83
C LEU A 75 -1.45 -23.01 2.12
N SER A 76 -0.34 -23.21 2.82
CA SER A 76 -0.02 -22.42 4.01
C SER A 76 0.08 -20.93 3.69
N VAL A 77 0.75 -20.54 2.60
CA VAL A 77 0.84 -19.14 2.17
C VAL A 77 -0.52 -18.59 1.75
N LEU A 78 -1.29 -19.37 0.98
CA LEU A 78 -2.65 -18.97 0.58
C LEU A 78 -3.53 -18.77 1.81
N MET A 79 -3.50 -19.72 2.76
CA MET A 79 -4.26 -19.65 4.01
C MET A 79 -3.86 -18.46 4.87
N GLN A 80 -2.57 -18.13 4.94
CA GLN A 80 -2.07 -16.95 5.66
C GLN A 80 -2.62 -15.66 5.03
N CYS A 81 -2.57 -15.49 3.72
CA CYS A 81 -3.11 -14.31 3.03
C CYS A 81 -4.63 -14.17 3.27
N PHE A 82 -5.40 -15.26 3.13
CA PHE A 82 -6.85 -15.25 3.36
C PHE A 82 -7.22 -14.97 4.82
N SER A 83 -6.55 -15.64 5.75
CA SER A 83 -6.83 -15.44 7.18
C SER A 83 -6.50 -14.03 7.64
N LEU A 84 -5.42 -13.43 7.11
CA LEU A 84 -5.08 -12.03 7.39
C LEU A 84 -6.12 -11.08 6.81
N ALA A 85 -6.60 -11.32 5.59
CA ALA A 85 -7.68 -10.51 5.04
C ALA A 85 -8.94 -10.53 5.93
N CYS A 86 -9.33 -11.71 6.41
CA CYS A 86 -10.47 -11.84 7.32
C CYS A 86 -10.20 -11.21 8.70
N LEU A 87 -9.05 -11.51 9.32
CA LEU A 87 -8.67 -10.99 10.63
C LEU A 87 -8.67 -9.46 10.64
N VAL A 88 -7.94 -8.86 9.69
CA VAL A 88 -7.80 -7.40 9.62
C VAL A 88 -9.14 -6.73 9.31
N SER A 89 -9.99 -7.34 8.48
CA SER A 89 -11.34 -6.80 8.22
C SER A 89 -12.19 -6.72 9.49
N ILE A 90 -12.15 -7.74 10.33
CA ILE A 90 -12.89 -7.73 11.61
C ILE A 90 -12.26 -6.72 12.58
N MET A 91 -10.93 -6.68 12.69
CA MET A 91 -10.24 -5.71 13.54
C MET A 91 -10.49 -4.27 13.08
N TRP A 92 -10.57 -4.04 11.76
CA TRP A 92 -10.83 -2.73 11.17
C TRP A 92 -12.18 -2.18 11.60
N VAL A 93 -13.21 -2.99 11.48
CA VAL A 93 -14.55 -2.63 11.95
C VAL A 93 -14.57 -2.46 13.46
N ALA A 94 -13.92 -3.35 14.21
CA ALA A 94 -13.99 -3.33 15.66
C ALA A 94 -13.30 -2.10 16.27
N PHE A 95 -12.11 -1.73 15.79
CA PHE A 95 -11.34 -0.63 16.41
C PHE A 95 -10.19 -0.07 15.55
N LEU A 96 -9.64 -0.79 14.56
CA LEU A 96 -8.45 -0.30 13.85
C LEU A 96 -8.74 0.94 13.01
N TYR A 97 -9.93 1.04 12.38
CA TYR A 97 -10.33 2.25 11.68
C TYR A 97 -10.32 3.47 12.61
N SER A 98 -10.86 3.31 13.81
CA SER A 98 -10.88 4.36 14.83
C SER A 98 -9.47 4.76 15.25
N LEU A 99 -8.58 3.79 15.48
CA LEU A 99 -7.18 4.05 15.84
C LEU A 99 -6.37 4.71 14.72
N ALA A 100 -6.73 4.45 13.45
CA ALA A 100 -6.03 5.00 12.30
C ALA A 100 -6.55 6.40 11.89
N PHE A 101 -7.85 6.66 12.01
CA PHE A 101 -8.49 7.86 11.45
C PHE A 101 -9.37 8.63 12.44
N GLY A 102 -9.52 8.15 13.68
CA GLY A 102 -10.24 8.86 14.73
C GLY A 102 -9.38 9.93 15.40
N ASP A 103 -10.03 10.83 16.17
CA ASP A 103 -9.34 11.81 17.00
C ASP A 103 -8.74 11.13 18.24
N GLY A 104 -7.43 11.24 18.41
CA GLY A 104 -6.67 10.69 19.54
C GLY A 104 -6.63 11.58 20.78
N GLY A 105 -7.27 12.76 20.78
CA GLY A 105 -7.19 13.71 21.86
C GLY A 105 -5.74 14.07 22.22
N SER A 106 -5.32 13.81 23.44
CA SER A 106 -3.93 14.09 23.88
C SER A 106 -2.88 13.20 23.22
N LEU A 107 -3.27 12.10 22.60
CA LEU A 107 -2.37 11.17 21.88
C LEU A 107 -2.47 11.30 20.35
N ASN A 108 -3.21 12.28 19.84
CA ASN A 108 -3.48 12.45 18.42
C ASN A 108 -2.23 12.54 17.55
N SER A 109 -1.10 13.00 18.07
CA SER A 109 0.17 12.99 17.34
C SER A 109 0.64 11.58 16.97
N TYR A 110 0.17 10.53 17.66
CA TYR A 110 0.68 9.17 17.50
C TYR A 110 -0.38 8.13 17.11
N ILE A 111 -1.63 8.28 17.57
CA ILE A 111 -2.68 7.29 17.38
C ILE A 111 -4.06 7.93 17.57
N GLY A 112 -5.06 7.47 16.83
CA GLY A 112 -6.45 7.87 17.00
C GLY A 112 -7.09 7.27 18.26
N GLY A 113 -8.26 7.82 18.64
CA GLY A 113 -9.07 7.34 19.74
C GLY A 113 -9.93 6.12 19.38
N LEU A 114 -10.84 5.77 20.28
CA LEU A 114 -11.74 4.62 20.11
C LEU A 114 -13.21 5.03 19.87
N ASP A 115 -13.48 6.32 19.66
CA ASP A 115 -14.84 6.85 19.54
C ASP A 115 -15.58 6.31 18.30
N ASN A 116 -14.85 5.97 17.24
CA ASN A 116 -15.37 5.35 16.02
C ASN A 116 -15.31 3.81 16.04
N SER A 117 -15.08 3.18 17.20
CA SER A 117 -15.08 1.70 17.31
C SER A 117 -16.41 1.13 16.86
N PHE A 118 -16.35 -0.03 16.22
CA PHE A 118 -17.48 -0.65 15.53
C PHE A 118 -18.12 0.24 14.46
N LEU A 119 -17.33 1.16 13.89
CA LEU A 119 -17.77 2.20 12.96
C LEU A 119 -18.92 3.04 13.53
N ALA A 120 -18.87 3.33 14.84
CA ALA A 120 -19.86 4.15 15.51
C ALA A 120 -19.93 5.54 14.86
N GLY A 121 -21.14 6.02 14.60
CA GLY A 121 -21.35 7.28 13.89
C GLY A 121 -21.36 7.17 12.36
N LEU A 122 -20.88 6.07 11.79
CA LEU A 122 -20.95 5.86 10.33
C LEU A 122 -22.40 5.65 9.88
N SER A 123 -22.84 6.44 8.92
CA SER A 123 -24.19 6.39 8.33
C SER A 123 -24.11 6.42 6.82
N ALA A 124 -25.22 6.21 6.15
CA ALA A 124 -25.31 6.31 4.68
C ALA A 124 -25.02 7.75 4.17
N SER A 125 -25.14 8.76 5.03
CA SER A 125 -24.87 10.16 4.70
C SER A 125 -23.51 10.67 5.20
N SER A 126 -22.73 9.85 5.92
CA SER A 126 -21.39 10.23 6.36
C SER A 126 -20.45 10.40 5.18
N MET A 127 -19.65 11.47 5.21
CA MET A 127 -18.74 11.85 4.11
C MET A 127 -17.29 11.89 4.59
N SER A 128 -16.39 11.54 3.65
CA SER A 128 -14.95 11.79 3.79
C SER A 128 -14.52 12.58 2.55
N GLY A 129 -14.30 13.88 2.71
CA GLY A 129 -14.21 14.80 1.58
C GLY A 129 -15.52 14.80 0.78
N ASP A 130 -15.45 14.51 -0.51
CA ASP A 130 -16.59 14.47 -1.44
C ASP A 130 -17.05 13.04 -1.82
N ILE A 131 -16.57 12.02 -1.11
CA ILE A 131 -16.99 10.63 -1.27
C ILE A 131 -17.71 10.13 -0.01
N PRO A 132 -18.60 9.11 -0.12
CA PRO A 132 -19.17 8.47 1.06
C PRO A 132 -18.08 7.91 1.97
N GLU A 133 -18.16 8.16 3.26
CA GLU A 133 -17.20 7.64 4.24
C GLU A 133 -17.12 6.11 4.22
N THR A 134 -18.23 5.42 3.92
CA THR A 134 -18.24 3.96 3.74
C THR A 134 -17.27 3.49 2.65
N VAL A 135 -17.10 4.28 1.59
CA VAL A 135 -16.17 3.99 0.49
C VAL A 135 -14.72 4.25 0.96
N PHE A 136 -14.47 5.33 1.68
CA PHE A 136 -13.18 5.63 2.28
C PHE A 136 -12.75 4.54 3.27
N VAL A 137 -13.64 4.16 4.20
CA VAL A 137 -13.41 3.06 5.17
C VAL A 137 -12.99 1.77 4.45
N MET A 138 -13.71 1.39 3.40
CA MET A 138 -13.43 0.16 2.65
C MET A 138 -12.13 0.26 1.83
N PHE A 139 -11.84 1.42 1.26
CA PHE A 139 -10.59 1.65 0.53
C PHE A 139 -9.38 1.54 1.46
N GLN A 140 -9.39 2.25 2.59
CA GLN A 140 -8.30 2.21 3.57
C GLN A 140 -8.13 0.82 4.22
N LEU A 141 -9.21 0.07 4.40
CA LEU A 141 -9.14 -1.34 4.84
C LEU A 141 -8.26 -2.19 3.94
N THR A 142 -8.28 -1.97 2.62
CA THR A 142 -7.49 -2.79 1.69
C THR A 142 -5.97 -2.61 1.88
N PHE A 143 -5.52 -1.42 2.29
CA PHE A 143 -4.12 -1.16 2.70
C PHE A 143 -3.77 -1.84 4.02
N ALA A 144 -4.70 -1.82 4.98
CA ALA A 144 -4.54 -2.53 6.24
C ALA A 144 -4.44 -4.06 6.04
N ILE A 145 -5.15 -4.62 5.05
CA ILE A 145 -5.12 -6.05 4.71
C ILE A 145 -3.78 -6.43 4.07
N ILE A 146 -3.32 -5.69 3.07
CA ILE A 146 -2.13 -6.10 2.30
C ILE A 146 -0.85 -5.98 3.12
N THR A 147 -0.76 -5.02 4.03
CA THR A 147 0.49 -4.74 4.75
C THR A 147 1.00 -5.94 5.56
N PRO A 148 0.23 -6.58 6.45
CA PRO A 148 0.68 -7.80 7.13
C PRO A 148 0.81 -9.00 6.18
N ALA A 149 0.04 -9.05 5.09
CA ALA A 149 0.17 -10.10 4.08
C ALA A 149 1.54 -10.06 3.37
N LEU A 150 2.12 -8.86 3.16
CA LEU A 150 3.48 -8.73 2.64
C LEU A 150 4.52 -9.34 3.58
N ILE A 151 4.35 -9.18 4.91
CA ILE A 151 5.29 -9.71 5.92
C ILE A 151 5.43 -11.24 5.82
N VAL A 152 4.37 -11.93 5.39
CA VAL A 152 4.36 -13.41 5.21
C VAL A 152 5.56 -13.88 4.39
N GLY A 153 5.95 -13.14 3.37
CA GLY A 153 7.11 -13.48 2.54
C GLY A 153 8.43 -13.58 3.32
N GLY A 154 8.60 -12.81 4.41
CA GLY A 154 9.81 -12.82 5.22
C GLY A 154 10.00 -14.10 6.05
N PHE A 155 8.92 -14.77 6.42
CA PHE A 155 8.94 -15.95 7.27
C PHE A 155 8.30 -17.20 6.64
N ALA A 156 7.93 -17.13 5.39
CA ALA A 156 7.30 -18.24 4.68
C ALA A 156 8.05 -19.57 4.92
N GLU A 157 7.29 -20.67 4.98
CA GLU A 157 7.74 -22.04 5.15
C GLU A 157 8.23 -22.44 6.57
N ARG A 158 8.31 -21.51 7.57
CA ARG A 158 8.88 -21.84 8.88
C ARG A 158 8.18 -21.26 10.11
N MET A 159 7.17 -20.41 9.93
CA MET A 159 6.41 -19.87 11.07
C MET A 159 5.12 -20.65 11.30
N LYS A 160 4.80 -20.94 12.56
CA LYS A 160 3.52 -21.56 12.93
C LYS A 160 2.36 -20.65 12.55
N PHE A 161 1.26 -21.23 12.03
CA PHE A 161 0.08 -20.48 11.68
C PHE A 161 -0.53 -19.70 12.85
N SER A 162 -0.62 -20.35 14.04
CA SER A 162 -1.13 -19.69 15.25
C SER A 162 -0.25 -18.51 15.70
N SER A 163 1.07 -18.64 15.55
CA SER A 163 2.01 -17.58 15.89
C SER A 163 1.89 -16.39 14.93
N MET A 164 1.77 -16.65 13.63
CA MET A 164 1.52 -15.64 12.61
C MET A 164 0.23 -14.86 12.90
N PHE A 165 -0.84 -15.58 13.26
CA PHE A 165 -2.14 -14.97 13.52
C PHE A 165 -2.12 -14.02 14.72
N ILE A 166 -1.54 -14.45 15.85
CA ILE A 166 -1.41 -13.60 17.06
C ILE A 166 -0.41 -12.48 16.84
N PHE A 167 0.72 -12.76 16.22
CA PHE A 167 1.69 -11.75 15.83
C PHE A 167 1.03 -10.62 15.01
N SER A 168 0.31 -10.99 13.97
CA SER A 168 -0.33 -10.01 13.08
C SER A 168 -1.40 -9.21 13.80
N PHE A 169 -2.21 -9.84 14.67
CA PHE A 169 -3.18 -9.14 15.50
C PHE A 169 -2.52 -8.03 16.33
N VAL A 170 -1.46 -8.34 17.05
CA VAL A 170 -0.74 -7.39 17.91
C VAL A 170 0.00 -6.34 17.07
N TRP A 171 0.61 -6.75 15.96
CA TRP A 171 1.37 -5.89 15.07
C TRP A 171 0.49 -4.82 14.41
N MET A 172 -0.72 -5.17 14.02
CA MET A 172 -1.69 -4.21 13.47
C MET A 172 -2.03 -3.10 14.45
N ILE A 173 -2.12 -3.40 15.75
CA ILE A 173 -2.41 -2.42 16.81
C ILE A 173 -1.19 -1.54 17.11
N LEU A 174 0.00 -2.15 17.21
CA LEU A 174 1.19 -1.47 17.70
C LEU A 174 2.01 -0.79 16.59
N VAL A 175 1.91 -1.26 15.35
CA VAL A 175 2.71 -0.74 14.23
C VAL A 175 1.84 -0.11 13.17
N TYR A 176 0.92 -0.88 12.57
CA TYR A 176 0.17 -0.40 11.42
C TYR A 176 -0.72 0.80 11.76
N ALA A 177 -1.61 0.67 12.76
CA ALA A 177 -2.55 1.73 13.10
C ALA A 177 -1.83 3.03 13.53
N PRO A 178 -0.79 3.02 14.41
CA PRO A 178 -0.07 4.23 14.75
C PRO A 178 0.63 4.88 13.55
N ILE A 179 1.37 4.12 12.71
CA ILE A 179 2.04 4.71 11.55
C ILE A 179 1.03 5.24 10.52
N CYS A 180 -0.08 4.52 10.29
CA CYS A 180 -1.16 4.98 9.43
C CYS A 180 -1.76 6.30 9.95
N HIS A 181 -2.05 6.40 11.24
CA HIS A 181 -2.53 7.61 11.87
C HIS A 181 -1.53 8.77 11.76
N MET A 182 -0.27 8.51 12.10
CA MET A 182 0.78 9.53 12.04
C MET A 182 0.99 10.11 10.64
N VAL A 183 0.77 9.31 9.59
CA VAL A 183 1.00 9.73 8.19
C VAL A 183 -0.28 10.27 7.54
N TRP A 184 -1.43 9.59 7.72
CA TRP A 184 -2.66 9.87 6.99
C TRP A 184 -3.84 10.28 7.88
N GLY A 185 -3.79 9.98 9.19
CA GLY A 185 -4.85 10.23 10.15
C GLY A 185 -4.78 11.58 10.86
N GLY A 186 -3.88 12.49 10.44
CA GLY A 186 -3.71 13.80 11.08
C GLY A 186 -2.73 13.79 12.27
N GLY A 187 -1.80 12.81 12.33
CA GLY A 187 -0.77 12.75 13.35
C GLY A 187 0.57 13.34 12.91
N LEU A 188 1.60 13.12 13.73
CA LEU A 188 2.91 13.78 13.73
C LEU A 188 3.59 13.87 12.36
N LEU A 189 3.64 12.78 11.61
CA LEU A 189 4.41 12.74 10.35
C LEU A 189 3.71 13.52 9.24
N GLY A 190 2.37 13.44 9.18
CA GLY A 190 1.56 14.25 8.27
C GLY A 190 1.63 15.74 8.61
N GLU A 191 1.54 16.12 9.89
CA GLU A 191 1.69 17.51 10.35
C GLU A 191 3.07 18.09 10.04
N MET A 192 4.12 17.26 10.04
CA MET A 192 5.47 17.66 9.61
C MET A 192 5.60 17.84 8.10
N GLY A 193 4.61 17.46 7.31
CA GLY A 193 4.64 17.52 5.85
C GLY A 193 5.35 16.33 5.19
N LEU A 194 5.35 15.15 5.82
CA LEU A 194 5.85 13.93 5.18
C LEU A 194 5.04 13.62 3.92
N MET A 195 5.71 13.52 2.79
CA MET A 195 5.10 13.15 1.51
C MET A 195 5.12 11.64 1.35
N ASP A 196 3.99 11.00 1.61
CA ASP A 196 3.75 9.57 1.40
C ASP A 196 2.36 9.37 0.78
N PHE A 197 2.30 9.38 -0.55
CA PHE A 197 1.04 9.41 -1.29
C PHE A 197 0.21 8.15 -1.09
N ALA A 198 0.85 6.98 -1.16
CA ALA A 198 0.14 5.71 -1.16
C ALA A 198 0.76 4.61 -0.27
N GLY A 199 1.73 4.94 0.62
CA GLY A 199 2.19 3.99 1.63
C GLY A 199 3.64 3.54 1.51
N GLY A 200 4.55 4.43 1.16
CA GLY A 200 5.99 4.16 1.25
C GLY A 200 6.42 3.81 2.67
N THR A 201 5.99 4.61 3.65
CA THR A 201 6.20 4.37 5.09
C THR A 201 5.15 3.43 5.65
N VAL A 202 3.87 3.74 5.44
CA VAL A 202 2.73 3.03 6.06
C VAL A 202 2.69 1.56 5.66
N VAL A 203 3.03 1.23 4.42
CA VAL A 203 2.98 -0.14 3.89
C VAL A 203 4.37 -0.72 3.71
N HIS A 204 5.20 -0.12 2.83
CA HIS A 204 6.40 -0.80 2.33
C HIS A 204 7.54 -0.82 3.33
N ILE A 205 7.87 0.29 3.99
CA ILE A 205 8.91 0.30 5.04
C ILE A 205 8.46 -0.56 6.22
N ASN A 206 7.21 -0.42 6.67
CA ASN A 206 6.67 -1.23 7.76
C ASN A 206 6.73 -2.73 7.46
N ALA A 207 6.20 -3.16 6.32
CA ALA A 207 6.21 -4.58 5.95
C ALA A 207 7.63 -5.12 5.78
N GLY A 208 8.51 -4.36 5.11
CA GLY A 208 9.89 -4.77 4.88
C GLY A 208 10.69 -4.90 6.18
N VAL A 209 10.61 -3.90 7.06
CA VAL A 209 11.31 -3.92 8.36
C VAL A 209 10.80 -5.05 9.25
N ALA A 210 9.47 -5.23 9.34
CA ALA A 210 8.88 -6.32 10.12
C ALA A 210 9.30 -7.69 9.58
N ALA A 211 9.34 -7.88 8.25
CA ALA A 211 9.81 -9.11 7.62
C ALA A 211 11.28 -9.39 7.94
N LEU A 212 12.14 -8.37 7.90
CA LEU A 212 13.56 -8.51 8.27
C LEU A 212 13.73 -8.91 9.74
N VAL A 213 13.03 -8.26 10.66
CA VAL A 213 13.07 -8.57 12.09
C VAL A 213 12.64 -10.01 12.35
N LEU A 214 11.54 -10.45 11.72
CA LEU A 214 11.06 -11.82 11.81
C LEU A 214 12.02 -12.82 11.19
N ALA A 215 12.60 -12.51 10.04
CA ALA A 215 13.58 -13.36 9.36
C ALA A 215 14.82 -13.61 10.25
N ILE A 216 15.32 -12.56 10.91
CA ILE A 216 16.42 -12.65 11.85
C ILE A 216 16.01 -13.46 13.10
N TYR A 217 14.82 -13.18 13.63
CA TYR A 217 14.33 -13.81 14.86
C TYR A 217 14.10 -15.32 14.71
N LEU A 218 13.45 -15.72 13.61
CA LEU A 218 13.17 -17.12 13.31
C LEU A 218 14.40 -17.91 12.86
N GLY A 219 15.42 -17.23 12.36
CA GLY A 219 16.60 -17.83 11.75
C GLY A 219 16.34 -18.43 10.38
N ASN A 220 17.38 -18.99 9.77
CA ASN A 220 17.35 -19.51 8.41
C ASN A 220 16.54 -20.81 8.32
N ARG A 221 15.88 -21.05 7.15
CA ARG A 221 15.21 -22.33 6.85
C ARG A 221 16.23 -23.47 6.85
N THR A 222 15.76 -24.66 7.21
CA THR A 222 16.55 -25.88 7.11
C THR A 222 17.05 -26.08 5.67
N GLY A 223 18.37 -26.14 5.51
CA GLY A 223 19.01 -26.26 4.20
C GLY A 223 19.22 -24.92 3.44
N PHE A 224 18.97 -23.77 4.05
CA PHE A 224 19.24 -22.48 3.41
C PHE A 224 20.68 -22.40 2.90
N GLN A 225 20.87 -22.00 1.65
CA GLN A 225 22.12 -21.95 0.88
C GLN A 225 22.88 -23.30 0.71
N THR A 226 22.40 -24.39 1.30
CA THR A 226 23.03 -25.71 1.14
C THR A 226 22.18 -26.66 0.30
N VAL A 227 20.87 -26.46 0.27
CA VAL A 227 19.91 -27.21 -0.56
C VAL A 227 19.19 -26.22 -1.48
N PRO A 228 19.10 -26.49 -2.80
CA PRO A 228 18.32 -25.64 -3.70
C PRO A 228 16.85 -25.54 -3.26
N MET A 229 16.32 -24.32 -3.23
CA MET A 229 14.92 -24.03 -2.89
C MET A 229 14.26 -23.25 -4.05
N PRO A 230 14.14 -23.85 -5.27
CA PRO A 230 13.57 -23.14 -6.40
C PRO A 230 12.07 -22.91 -6.20
N PRO A 231 11.52 -21.82 -6.77
CA PRO A 231 10.09 -21.65 -6.89
C PRO A 231 9.43 -22.85 -7.55
N HIS A 232 8.33 -23.35 -6.99
CA HIS A 232 7.70 -24.55 -7.55
C HIS A 232 6.87 -24.25 -8.80
N ASN A 233 6.34 -23.02 -8.95
CA ASN A 233 5.46 -22.66 -10.06
C ASN A 233 5.63 -21.20 -10.49
N LEU A 234 6.59 -20.97 -11.40
CA LEU A 234 6.84 -19.63 -11.93
C LEU A 234 5.67 -19.06 -12.74
N SER A 235 4.83 -19.91 -13.37
CA SER A 235 3.64 -19.43 -14.09
C SER A 235 2.62 -18.83 -13.11
N MET A 236 2.42 -19.46 -11.95
CA MET A 236 1.59 -18.90 -10.87
C MET A 236 2.19 -17.59 -10.35
N THR A 237 3.51 -17.54 -10.14
CA THR A 237 4.22 -16.32 -9.74
C THR A 237 4.01 -15.18 -10.73
N VAL A 238 4.15 -15.44 -12.04
CA VAL A 238 3.94 -14.41 -13.08
C VAL A 238 2.48 -13.95 -13.13
N ALA A 239 1.52 -14.87 -13.00
CA ALA A 239 0.10 -14.51 -12.94
C ALA A 239 -0.19 -13.62 -11.73
N GLY A 240 0.28 -14.00 -10.54
CA GLY A 240 0.15 -13.20 -9.32
C GLY A 240 0.83 -11.82 -9.46
N ALA A 241 2.04 -11.78 -10.00
CA ALA A 241 2.75 -10.53 -10.27
C ALA A 241 1.98 -9.61 -11.23
N SER A 242 1.36 -10.16 -12.27
CA SER A 242 0.54 -9.40 -13.21
C SER A 242 -0.72 -8.83 -12.53
N MET A 243 -1.34 -9.59 -11.63
CA MET A 243 -2.46 -9.12 -10.81
C MET A 243 -2.05 -8.02 -9.85
N LEU A 244 -0.84 -8.11 -9.25
CA LEU A 244 -0.27 -7.03 -8.44
C LEU A 244 -0.09 -5.75 -9.26
N TRP A 245 0.44 -5.83 -10.48
CA TRP A 245 0.60 -4.64 -11.34
C TRP A 245 -0.71 -3.94 -11.62
N VAL A 246 -1.71 -4.69 -12.07
CA VAL A 246 -3.04 -4.14 -12.36
C VAL A 246 -3.70 -3.56 -11.11
N GLY A 247 -3.63 -4.28 -9.99
CA GLY A 247 -4.16 -3.81 -8.71
C GLY A 247 -3.48 -2.54 -8.20
N TRP A 248 -2.19 -2.35 -8.54
CA TRP A 248 -1.44 -1.16 -8.11
C TRP A 248 -1.93 0.14 -8.76
N PHE A 249 -2.67 0.07 -9.85
CA PHE A 249 -3.37 1.25 -10.37
C PHE A 249 -4.43 1.74 -9.39
N GLY A 250 -5.18 0.82 -8.79
CA GLY A 250 -6.09 1.16 -7.69
C GLY A 250 -5.35 1.63 -6.44
N PHE A 251 -4.22 0.98 -6.12
CA PHE A 251 -3.42 1.30 -4.94
C PHE A 251 -2.88 2.74 -5.01
N ASN A 252 -2.16 3.11 -6.06
CA ASN A 252 -1.56 4.42 -6.20
C ASN A 252 -2.54 5.48 -6.72
N ALA A 253 -3.20 5.25 -7.85
CA ALA A 253 -4.10 6.27 -8.40
C ALA A 253 -5.41 6.40 -7.60
N GLY A 254 -5.85 5.35 -6.90
CA GLY A 254 -6.93 5.45 -5.92
C GLY A 254 -6.58 6.33 -4.72
N SER A 255 -5.31 6.42 -4.32
CA SER A 255 -4.87 7.27 -3.21
C SER A 255 -5.01 8.77 -3.49
N ALA A 256 -5.31 9.17 -4.73
CA ALA A 256 -5.77 10.53 -5.03
C ALA A 256 -7.13 10.85 -4.37
N LEU A 257 -7.90 9.85 -3.99
CA LEU A 257 -9.28 9.94 -3.49
C LEU A 257 -10.25 10.67 -4.44
N ALA A 258 -9.82 10.92 -5.68
CA ALA A 258 -10.54 11.65 -6.71
C ALA A 258 -10.27 11.04 -8.10
N ALA A 259 -11.24 11.19 -9.03
CA ALA A 259 -11.09 10.85 -10.45
C ALA A 259 -10.62 12.08 -11.24
N ASP A 260 -9.43 12.56 -10.94
CA ASP A 260 -8.88 13.81 -11.42
C ASP A 260 -7.51 13.65 -12.12
N GLN A 261 -6.85 14.78 -12.34
CA GLN A 261 -5.53 14.82 -12.96
C GLN A 261 -4.46 14.14 -12.11
N SER A 262 -4.59 14.19 -10.78
CA SER A 262 -3.66 13.53 -9.85
C SER A 262 -3.76 12.01 -9.97
N ALA A 263 -4.98 11.45 -10.01
CA ALA A 263 -5.20 10.02 -10.25
C ALA A 263 -4.64 9.58 -11.61
N GLY A 264 -4.86 10.39 -12.67
CA GLY A 264 -4.31 10.10 -14.00
C GLY A 264 -2.79 10.09 -14.03
N MET A 265 -2.14 11.08 -13.38
CA MET A 265 -0.68 11.14 -13.29
C MET A 265 -0.14 9.97 -12.43
N ALA A 266 -0.75 9.69 -11.28
CA ALA A 266 -0.35 8.59 -10.41
C ALA A 266 -0.42 7.23 -11.12
N MET A 267 -1.44 6.99 -11.94
CA MET A 267 -1.54 5.79 -12.77
C MET A 267 -0.40 5.70 -13.79
N LEU A 268 -0.12 6.79 -14.51
CA LEU A 268 0.94 6.85 -15.52
C LEU A 268 2.32 6.60 -14.91
N VAL A 269 2.66 7.30 -13.82
CA VAL A 269 3.98 7.17 -13.18
C VAL A 269 4.16 5.82 -12.51
N THR A 270 3.10 5.22 -11.98
CA THR A 270 3.08 3.85 -11.47
C THR A 270 3.47 2.85 -12.55
N HIS A 271 2.86 2.97 -13.73
CA HIS A 271 3.18 2.10 -14.88
C HIS A 271 4.64 2.27 -15.34
N ILE A 272 5.13 3.51 -15.43
CA ILE A 272 6.52 3.81 -15.81
C ILE A 272 7.50 3.24 -14.78
N GLY A 273 7.22 3.43 -13.47
CA GLY A 273 8.05 2.90 -12.39
C GLY A 273 8.16 1.37 -12.43
N ALA A 274 7.03 0.68 -12.66
CA ALA A 274 7.00 -0.77 -12.83
C ALA A 274 7.82 -1.24 -14.02
N ALA A 275 7.62 -0.64 -15.19
CA ALA A 275 8.29 -1.03 -16.43
C ALA A 275 9.80 -0.78 -16.37
N SER A 276 10.22 0.40 -15.88
CA SER A 276 11.64 0.74 -15.74
C SER A 276 12.34 -0.12 -14.68
N GLY A 277 11.67 -0.42 -13.56
CA GLY A 277 12.19 -1.34 -12.53
C GLY A 277 12.37 -2.76 -13.05
N SER A 278 11.40 -3.28 -13.80
CA SER A 278 11.49 -4.57 -14.50
C SER A 278 12.73 -4.67 -15.39
N LEU A 279 12.89 -3.71 -16.29
CA LEU A 279 13.99 -3.72 -17.25
C LEU A 279 15.35 -3.52 -16.55
N ALA A 280 15.43 -2.63 -15.58
CA ALA A 280 16.67 -2.37 -14.83
C ALA A 280 17.14 -3.60 -14.04
N TRP A 281 16.22 -4.29 -13.34
CA TRP A 281 16.52 -5.55 -12.66
C TRP A 281 16.96 -6.60 -13.66
N MET A 282 16.18 -6.82 -14.73
CA MET A 282 16.48 -7.81 -15.77
C MET A 282 17.85 -7.60 -16.38
N PHE A 283 18.22 -6.37 -16.78
CA PHE A 283 19.52 -6.08 -17.36
C PHE A 283 20.67 -6.24 -16.36
N ARG A 284 20.44 -5.84 -15.10
CA ARG A 284 21.41 -6.04 -14.03
C ARG A 284 21.69 -7.51 -13.75
N GLU A 285 20.65 -8.31 -13.64
CA GLU A 285 20.75 -9.76 -13.49
C GLU A 285 21.46 -10.39 -14.70
N TRP A 286 21.03 -10.03 -15.91
CA TRP A 286 21.62 -10.53 -17.15
C TRP A 286 23.12 -10.24 -17.23
N SER A 287 23.54 -9.03 -16.90
CA SER A 287 24.95 -8.63 -16.92
C SER A 287 25.81 -9.41 -15.91
N ARG A 288 25.19 -9.90 -14.80
CA ARG A 288 25.90 -10.58 -13.72
C ARG A 288 25.86 -12.11 -13.82
N SER A 289 24.73 -12.67 -14.24
CA SER A 289 24.50 -14.12 -14.31
C SER A 289 24.56 -14.69 -15.74
N GLY A 290 24.70 -13.84 -16.76
CA GLY A 290 24.76 -14.23 -18.17
C GLY A 290 23.40 -14.55 -18.80
N LYS A 291 22.31 -14.57 -18.02
CA LYS A 291 20.94 -14.83 -18.51
C LYS A 291 19.93 -14.02 -17.70
N PRO A 292 18.90 -13.44 -18.35
CA PRO A 292 17.77 -12.88 -17.64
C PRO A 292 16.85 -13.99 -17.17
N SER A 293 16.19 -13.81 -16.02
CA SER A 293 15.18 -14.75 -15.52
C SER A 293 13.77 -14.14 -15.54
N VAL A 294 12.78 -15.01 -15.68
CA VAL A 294 11.37 -14.61 -15.56
C VAL A 294 11.08 -14.14 -14.13
N LEU A 295 11.67 -14.78 -13.14
CA LEU A 295 11.55 -14.34 -11.74
C LEU A 295 12.14 -12.94 -11.55
N GLY A 296 13.34 -12.68 -12.10
CA GLY A 296 14.02 -11.39 -11.96
C GLY A 296 13.21 -10.23 -12.54
N ILE A 297 12.65 -10.40 -13.76
CA ILE A 297 11.86 -9.31 -14.39
C ILE A 297 10.59 -8.98 -13.59
N VAL A 298 9.87 -9.98 -13.06
CA VAL A 298 8.65 -9.72 -12.26
C VAL A 298 8.99 -9.21 -10.85
N THR A 299 10.10 -9.61 -10.26
CA THR A 299 10.59 -9.05 -8.98
C THR A 299 10.99 -7.59 -9.15
N GLY A 300 11.70 -7.26 -10.26
CA GLY A 300 12.03 -5.88 -10.62
C GLY A 300 10.80 -5.00 -10.85
N MET A 301 9.73 -5.58 -11.40
CA MET A 301 8.43 -4.91 -11.53
C MET A 301 7.86 -4.54 -10.14
N VAL A 302 7.81 -5.50 -9.20
CA VAL A 302 7.33 -5.24 -7.84
C VAL A 302 8.21 -4.21 -7.12
N ALA A 303 9.53 -4.28 -7.29
CA ALA A 303 10.45 -3.29 -6.74
C ALA A 303 10.16 -1.89 -7.29
N GLY A 304 9.93 -1.75 -8.60
CA GLY A 304 9.53 -0.49 -9.23
C GLY A 304 8.21 0.05 -8.70
N LEU A 305 7.21 -0.83 -8.56
CA LEU A 305 5.89 -0.48 -8.01
C LEU A 305 5.98 0.00 -6.55
N GLY A 306 6.68 -0.74 -5.68
CA GLY A 306 6.84 -0.37 -4.27
C GLY A 306 7.62 0.92 -4.09
N THR A 307 8.65 1.14 -4.92
CA THR A 307 9.50 2.33 -4.83
C THR A 307 8.79 3.59 -5.34
N ILE A 308 7.96 3.50 -6.40
CA ILE A 308 7.21 4.67 -6.90
C ILE A 308 6.03 5.04 -5.99
N THR A 309 5.57 4.14 -5.14
CA THR A 309 4.36 4.29 -4.32
C THR A 309 4.33 5.59 -3.49
N PRO A 310 5.34 5.94 -2.67
CA PRO A 310 5.31 7.19 -1.91
C PRO A 310 5.31 8.44 -2.79
N ALA A 311 5.89 8.35 -3.98
CA ALA A 311 6.10 9.46 -4.91
C ALA A 311 4.96 9.65 -5.92
N SER A 312 4.08 8.67 -6.09
CA SER A 312 3.19 8.54 -7.26
C SER A 312 2.24 9.72 -7.48
N GLY A 313 1.83 10.43 -6.42
CA GLY A 313 1.02 11.64 -6.51
C GLY A 313 1.79 12.95 -6.62
N PHE A 314 3.12 12.90 -6.64
CA PHE A 314 3.97 14.10 -6.56
C PHE A 314 4.95 14.26 -7.72
N VAL A 315 5.25 13.18 -8.44
CA VAL A 315 6.30 13.18 -9.47
C VAL A 315 5.74 13.10 -10.88
N GLY A 316 6.51 13.64 -11.83
CA GLY A 316 6.21 13.48 -13.26
C GLY A 316 6.87 12.24 -13.88
N PRO A 317 6.63 11.98 -15.19
CA PRO A 317 7.09 10.77 -15.88
C PRO A 317 8.61 10.57 -15.87
N MET A 318 9.40 11.65 -15.94
CA MET A 318 10.87 11.56 -15.87
C MET A 318 11.36 11.12 -14.49
N GLY A 319 10.75 11.68 -13.42
CA GLY A 319 11.01 11.24 -12.04
C GLY A 319 10.69 9.75 -11.86
N ALA A 320 9.55 9.31 -12.37
CA ALA A 320 9.15 7.90 -12.31
C ALA A 320 10.12 6.97 -13.05
N LEU A 321 10.60 7.36 -14.22
CA LEU A 321 11.60 6.60 -14.97
C LEU A 321 12.89 6.41 -14.16
N VAL A 322 13.38 7.46 -13.52
CA VAL A 322 14.59 7.40 -12.67
C VAL A 322 14.33 6.58 -11.42
N ILE A 323 13.23 6.83 -10.70
CA ILE A 323 12.87 6.11 -9.46
C ILE A 323 12.76 4.61 -9.75
N GLY A 324 12.03 4.21 -10.79
CA GLY A 324 11.88 2.80 -11.14
C GLY A 324 13.20 2.15 -11.58
N THR A 325 14.03 2.86 -12.36
CA THR A 325 15.36 2.36 -12.75
C THR A 325 16.24 2.12 -11.52
N LEU A 326 16.30 3.08 -10.61
CA LEU A 326 17.06 2.93 -9.36
C LEU A 326 16.50 1.83 -8.48
N ALA A 327 15.17 1.67 -8.43
CA ALA A 327 14.52 0.56 -7.72
C ALA A 327 15.01 -0.81 -8.23
N GLY A 328 14.97 -1.03 -9.54
CA GLY A 328 15.42 -2.30 -10.13
C GLY A 328 16.90 -2.61 -9.84
N LEU A 329 17.75 -1.60 -9.88
CA LEU A 329 19.19 -1.77 -9.62
C LEU A 329 19.48 -1.98 -8.12
N ILE A 330 18.97 -1.10 -7.26
CA ILE A 330 19.31 -1.06 -5.83
C ILE A 330 18.66 -2.23 -5.10
N CYS A 331 17.39 -2.55 -5.39
CA CYS A 331 16.71 -3.68 -4.75
C CYS A 331 17.35 -5.01 -5.19
N TYR A 332 17.81 -5.14 -6.45
CA TYR A 332 18.59 -6.30 -6.88
C TYR A 332 19.86 -6.48 -6.04
N GLU A 333 20.66 -5.44 -5.90
CA GLU A 333 21.89 -5.51 -5.09
C GLU A 333 21.59 -5.77 -3.61
N ALA A 334 20.54 -5.17 -3.06
CA ALA A 334 20.09 -5.42 -1.69
C ALA A 334 19.71 -6.89 -1.46
N THR A 335 18.97 -7.50 -2.41
CA THR A 335 18.63 -8.93 -2.38
C THR A 335 19.89 -9.79 -2.34
N GLN A 336 20.85 -9.52 -3.23
CA GLN A 336 22.10 -10.27 -3.26
C GLN A 336 22.93 -10.07 -1.98
N TYR A 337 22.96 -8.86 -1.45
CA TYR A 337 23.72 -8.52 -0.25
C TYR A 337 23.14 -9.20 1.00
N ILE A 338 21.82 -9.12 1.20
CA ILE A 338 21.14 -9.69 2.36
C ILE A 338 21.28 -11.22 2.40
N LYS A 339 21.00 -11.87 1.29
CA LYS A 339 21.12 -13.34 1.18
C LYS A 339 22.56 -13.83 1.25
N ASN A 340 23.46 -13.26 0.46
CA ASN A 340 24.77 -13.86 0.22
C ASN A 340 25.89 -13.30 1.12
N LYS A 341 25.74 -12.07 1.67
CA LYS A 341 26.76 -11.43 2.52
C LYS A 341 26.37 -11.43 3.98
N ILE A 342 25.13 -11.04 4.30
CA ILE A 342 24.64 -11.01 5.68
C ILE A 342 24.11 -12.38 6.10
N ASN A 343 23.77 -13.26 5.16
CA ASN A 343 23.25 -14.61 5.38
C ASN A 343 21.92 -14.62 6.17
N ILE A 344 21.00 -13.70 5.82
CA ILE A 344 19.65 -13.66 6.37
C ILE A 344 18.68 -14.28 5.35
N ASP A 345 17.86 -15.23 5.82
CA ASP A 345 16.82 -15.88 5.04
C ASP A 345 15.49 -15.11 5.12
N ASP A 346 15.44 -13.97 4.44
CA ASP A 346 14.17 -13.34 4.06
C ASP A 346 13.64 -14.13 2.86
N SER A 347 12.68 -15.04 3.13
CA SER A 347 12.34 -16.13 2.20
C SER A 347 11.98 -15.66 0.81
N LEU A 348 11.21 -14.58 0.69
CA LEU A 348 10.67 -14.07 -0.57
C LEU A 348 11.11 -12.61 -0.83
N ASP A 349 12.23 -12.18 -0.26
CA ASP A 349 12.89 -10.88 -0.50
C ASP A 349 12.04 -9.66 -0.13
N VAL A 350 11.24 -9.76 0.95
CA VAL A 350 10.32 -8.68 1.37
C VAL A 350 11.08 -7.42 1.76
N PHE A 351 12.14 -7.53 2.58
CA PHE A 351 12.90 -6.36 3.00
C PHE A 351 13.64 -5.68 1.84
N PRO A 352 14.41 -6.39 0.97
CA PRO A 352 15.08 -5.74 -0.14
C PRO A 352 14.14 -5.12 -1.16
N VAL A 353 12.96 -5.70 -1.39
CA VAL A 353 11.99 -5.19 -2.38
C VAL A 353 11.12 -4.08 -1.79
N HIS A 354 10.50 -4.32 -0.63
CA HIS A 354 9.57 -3.38 -0.02
C HIS A 354 10.25 -2.43 0.97
N GLY A 355 11.10 -2.93 1.87
CA GLY A 355 11.81 -2.09 2.85
C GLY A 355 12.79 -1.14 2.17
N VAL A 356 13.75 -1.66 1.41
CA VAL A 356 14.73 -0.83 0.69
C VAL A 356 14.05 0.00 -0.39
N GLY A 357 13.10 -0.60 -1.15
CA GLY A 357 12.32 0.14 -2.15
C GLY A 357 11.53 1.29 -1.55
N GLY A 358 10.81 1.06 -0.43
CA GLY A 358 10.06 2.09 0.27
C GLY A 358 10.94 3.22 0.80
N ILE A 359 12.09 2.89 1.41
CA ILE A 359 13.09 3.87 1.86
C ILE A 359 13.57 4.73 0.67
N LEU A 360 13.99 4.08 -0.39
CA LEU A 360 14.48 4.75 -1.60
C LEU A 360 13.42 5.68 -2.20
N GLY A 361 12.20 5.17 -2.38
CA GLY A 361 11.10 5.94 -2.94
C GLY A 361 10.72 7.15 -2.09
N THR A 362 10.61 6.97 -0.77
CA THR A 362 10.30 8.06 0.16
C THR A 362 11.35 9.16 0.11
N LEU A 363 12.64 8.82 0.08
CA LEU A 363 13.72 9.82 -0.03
C LEU A 363 13.74 10.51 -1.40
N LEU A 364 13.54 9.75 -2.49
CA LEU A 364 13.53 10.31 -3.84
C LEU A 364 12.30 11.19 -4.11
N THR A 365 11.22 11.03 -3.37
CA THR A 365 10.04 11.91 -3.44
C THR A 365 10.45 13.36 -3.21
N ALA A 366 11.29 13.65 -2.20
CA ALA A 366 11.77 15.01 -1.93
C ALA A 366 12.49 15.68 -3.11
N ILE A 367 13.14 14.89 -3.95
CA ILE A 367 13.89 15.38 -5.10
C ILE A 367 12.95 15.56 -6.30
N PHE A 368 12.23 14.49 -6.65
CA PHE A 368 11.47 14.44 -7.91
C PHE A 368 10.07 15.05 -7.81
N ALA A 369 9.58 15.40 -6.62
CA ALA A 369 8.37 16.21 -6.46
C ALA A 369 8.60 17.68 -6.86
N SER A 370 9.84 18.15 -6.83
CA SER A 370 10.18 19.52 -7.25
C SER A 370 9.88 19.75 -8.74
N SER A 371 9.28 20.89 -9.04
CA SER A 371 9.04 21.34 -10.43
C SER A 371 10.33 21.45 -11.27
N GLN A 372 11.51 21.62 -10.63
CA GLN A 372 12.80 21.61 -11.28
C GLN A 372 13.13 20.29 -11.98
N PHE A 373 12.59 19.18 -11.47
CA PHE A 373 12.74 17.83 -12.02
C PHE A 373 11.47 17.30 -12.69
N GLY A 374 10.52 18.19 -13.00
CA GLY A 374 9.26 17.84 -13.67
C GLY A 374 8.24 17.22 -12.75
N GLY A 375 8.37 17.41 -11.43
CA GLY A 375 7.36 17.06 -10.43
C GLY A 375 6.21 18.07 -10.38
N LEU A 376 5.19 17.75 -9.58
CA LEU A 376 3.97 18.57 -9.47
C LEU A 376 4.17 19.81 -8.59
N GLY A 377 5.31 19.92 -7.94
CA GLY A 377 5.65 21.01 -7.02
C GLY A 377 5.52 20.60 -5.55
N MET A 378 6.19 21.34 -4.69
CA MET A 378 6.13 21.23 -3.24
C MET A 378 6.41 22.60 -2.62
N GLU A 379 5.92 22.83 -1.39
CA GLU A 379 6.10 24.10 -0.67
C GLU A 379 7.53 24.26 -0.13
N ASN A 380 8.10 23.17 0.34
CA ASN A 380 9.43 23.14 0.95
C ASN A 380 10.54 23.16 -0.11
N SER A 381 11.74 23.61 0.29
CA SER A 381 12.95 23.38 -0.49
C SER A 381 13.25 21.87 -0.59
N ILE A 382 14.00 21.45 -1.62
CA ILE A 382 14.40 20.03 -1.75
C ILE A 382 15.15 19.54 -0.50
N SER A 383 16.03 20.37 0.07
CA SER A 383 16.78 20.01 1.28
C SER A 383 15.90 19.86 2.50
N ASP A 384 14.96 20.77 2.71
CA ASP A 384 14.05 20.70 3.87
C ASP A 384 13.10 19.51 3.73
N GLN A 385 12.52 19.32 2.55
CA GLN A 385 11.68 18.16 2.29
C GLN A 385 12.46 16.84 2.44
N PHE A 386 13.73 16.80 2.00
CA PHE A 386 14.56 15.61 2.18
C PHE A 386 14.80 15.28 3.65
N LEU A 387 14.99 16.29 4.51
CA LEU A 387 15.14 16.08 5.95
C LEU A 387 13.84 15.56 6.59
N ILE A 388 12.67 16.06 6.15
CA ILE A 388 11.36 15.54 6.60
C ILE A 388 11.20 14.07 6.18
N GLN A 389 11.49 13.74 4.92
CA GLN A 389 11.42 12.38 4.43
C GLN A 389 12.39 11.45 5.17
N LEU A 390 13.62 11.89 5.40
CA LEU A 390 14.62 11.14 6.15
C LEU A 390 14.16 10.89 7.60
N PHE A 391 13.61 11.91 8.26
CA PHE A 391 13.06 11.76 9.60
C PHE A 391 11.93 10.71 9.61
N GLY A 392 10.96 10.82 8.68
CA GLY A 392 9.86 9.86 8.57
C GLY A 392 10.33 8.43 8.34
N VAL A 393 11.33 8.24 7.46
CA VAL A 393 11.96 6.93 7.20
C VAL A 393 12.60 6.37 8.46
N VAL A 394 13.47 7.13 9.13
CA VAL A 394 14.20 6.69 10.33
C VAL A 394 13.23 6.41 11.48
N PHE A 395 12.26 7.30 11.69
CA PHE A 395 11.23 7.14 12.70
C PHE A 395 10.44 5.83 12.48
N THR A 396 9.96 5.61 11.25
CA THR A 396 9.19 4.41 10.89
C THR A 396 10.02 3.14 11.10
N ILE A 397 11.30 3.12 10.69
CA ILE A 397 12.20 1.96 10.92
C ILE A 397 12.34 1.66 12.41
N ILE A 398 12.60 2.68 13.24
CA ILE A 398 12.79 2.51 14.68
C ILE A 398 11.49 2.03 15.33
N TRP A 399 10.37 2.70 15.05
CA TRP A 399 9.05 2.33 15.57
C TRP A 399 8.67 0.90 15.20
N CYS A 400 8.73 0.58 13.91
CA CYS A 400 8.40 -0.75 13.41
C CYS A 400 9.32 -1.82 14.04
N THR A 401 10.62 -1.58 14.14
CA THR A 401 11.56 -2.55 14.74
C THR A 401 11.19 -2.83 16.19
N ILE A 402 11.01 -1.80 17.02
CA ILE A 402 10.71 -1.96 18.45
C ILE A 402 9.39 -2.72 18.63
N PHE A 403 8.33 -2.26 17.98
CA PHE A 403 7.00 -2.84 18.19
C PHE A 403 6.81 -4.18 17.47
N THR A 404 7.58 -4.47 16.43
CA THR A 404 7.65 -5.83 15.86
C THR A 404 8.27 -6.81 16.87
N ILE A 405 9.34 -6.42 17.56
CA ILE A 405 9.91 -7.26 18.64
C ILE A 405 8.90 -7.46 19.77
N VAL A 406 8.16 -6.42 20.16
CA VAL A 406 7.09 -6.54 21.17
C VAL A 406 6.01 -7.53 20.69
N ALA A 407 5.55 -7.40 19.45
CA ALA A 407 4.53 -8.30 18.88
C ALA A 407 5.01 -9.76 18.82
N ILE A 408 6.29 -9.99 18.49
CA ILE A 408 6.93 -11.32 18.57
C ILE A 408 6.86 -11.86 19.99
N LYS A 409 7.26 -11.08 20.99
CA LYS A 409 7.27 -11.52 22.40
C LYS A 409 5.87 -11.80 22.92
N VAL A 410 4.88 -11.01 22.55
CA VAL A 410 3.49 -11.29 22.88
C VAL A 410 3.02 -12.60 22.21
N ALA A 411 3.32 -12.81 20.94
CA ALA A 411 2.95 -14.05 20.26
C ALA A 411 3.61 -15.28 20.94
N GLU A 412 4.87 -15.17 21.39
CA GLU A 412 5.55 -16.25 22.15
C GLU A 412 4.84 -16.62 23.45
N ILE A 413 4.29 -15.64 24.17
CA ILE A 413 3.56 -15.93 25.42
C ILE A 413 2.39 -16.87 25.17
N PHE A 414 1.70 -16.72 24.03
CA PHE A 414 0.51 -17.52 23.72
C PHE A 414 0.80 -18.81 22.96
N THR A 415 1.86 -18.86 22.15
CA THR A 415 2.13 -19.98 21.23
C THR A 415 3.43 -20.73 21.50
N GLY A 416 4.22 -20.27 22.46
CA GLY A 416 5.58 -20.73 22.67
C GLY A 416 6.50 -20.31 21.50
N ASN A 417 7.45 -21.17 21.13
CA ASN A 417 8.31 -20.89 19.97
C ASN A 417 7.47 -20.62 18.71
N LEU A 418 7.76 -19.51 18.03
CA LEU A 418 7.04 -19.11 16.82
C LEU A 418 7.33 -20.01 15.63
N ARG A 419 8.51 -20.64 15.60
CA ARG A 419 8.95 -21.49 14.49
C ARG A 419 8.32 -22.87 14.61
N VAL A 420 7.98 -23.48 13.47
CA VAL A 420 7.62 -24.90 13.36
C VAL A 420 8.82 -25.78 13.71
N THR A 421 8.58 -27.06 13.98
CA THR A 421 9.68 -28.03 14.21
C THR A 421 10.46 -28.28 12.93
N ASN A 422 11.68 -28.78 13.02
CA ASN A 422 12.45 -29.16 11.84
C ASN A 422 11.74 -30.27 11.04
N GLU A 423 11.05 -31.20 11.72
CA GLU A 423 10.27 -32.25 11.09
C GLU A 423 9.09 -31.70 10.29
N ASP A 424 8.35 -30.71 10.85
CA ASP A 424 7.27 -30.00 10.14
C ASP A 424 7.79 -29.25 8.91
N GLU A 425 8.96 -28.61 9.03
CA GLU A 425 9.57 -27.88 7.93
C GLU A 425 10.05 -28.81 6.81
N GLU A 426 10.56 -30.01 7.18
CA GLU A 426 10.96 -31.05 6.24
C GLU A 426 9.76 -31.73 5.57
N THR A 427 8.71 -32.00 6.31
CA THR A 427 7.44 -32.56 5.80
C THR A 427 6.72 -31.56 4.91
N GLY A 428 6.69 -30.31 5.33
CA GLY A 428 5.95 -29.20 4.69
C GLY A 428 4.80 -28.72 5.56
N VAL A 429 4.67 -27.39 5.63
CA VAL A 429 3.67 -26.74 6.50
C VAL A 429 2.24 -26.87 5.99
N ASP A 430 1.99 -27.25 4.73
CA ASP A 430 0.65 -27.55 4.24
C ASP A 430 0.07 -28.76 4.98
N ILE A 431 0.81 -29.85 5.07
CA ILE A 431 0.40 -31.05 5.78
C ILE A 431 0.42 -30.86 7.28
N SER A 432 1.53 -30.34 7.84
CA SER A 432 1.69 -30.28 9.30
C SER A 432 0.78 -29.23 9.96
N SER A 433 0.44 -28.15 9.26
CA SER A 433 -0.40 -27.08 9.82
C SER A 433 -1.86 -27.15 9.39
N HIS A 434 -2.17 -27.68 8.20
CA HIS A 434 -3.51 -27.63 7.61
C HIS A 434 -4.08 -29.02 7.25
N GLY A 435 -3.25 -30.06 7.22
CA GLY A 435 -3.68 -31.41 6.86
C GLY A 435 -4.06 -31.56 5.38
N GLU A 436 -3.59 -30.67 4.54
CA GLU A 436 -3.96 -30.58 3.12
C GLU A 436 -2.71 -30.61 2.23
N SER A 437 -2.88 -31.02 0.97
CA SER A 437 -1.82 -30.98 -0.05
C SER A 437 -2.32 -30.25 -1.30
N SER A 438 -1.51 -29.34 -1.82
CA SER A 438 -1.83 -28.60 -3.05
C SER A 438 -1.72 -29.47 -4.30
N TYR A 439 -0.86 -30.48 -4.26
CA TYR A 439 -0.59 -31.38 -5.38
C TYR A 439 -0.64 -32.84 -4.91
N ASN A 440 -1.27 -33.70 -5.72
CA ASN A 440 -1.36 -35.14 -5.48
C ASN A 440 -0.13 -35.88 -6.03
#